data_4caf0f75937dabdda976cc72793a7ae3
#
_entry.id   4caf0f75937dabdda976cc72793a7ae3
#
_cell.length_a   1.000
_cell.length_b   1.000
_cell.length_c   1.000
_cell.angle_alpha   90.00
_cell.angle_beta   90.00
_cell.angle_gamma   90.00
#
_symmetry.space_group_name_H-M   'P 1'
#
loop_
_entity.id
_entity.type
_entity.pdbx_description
1 polymer ?
#
loop_
_entity_poly.entity_id
_entity_poly.type
_entity_poly.pdbx_seq_one_letter_code
_entity_poly.pdbx_strand_id
1 'polypeptide(L)'
;MGSLQRREYTIYSPPSEDFLEVLVKEVEEGTVSRDLRRCQAGDMLVVDGPHGSFCIEPGTASEKFLFIATGTGISPFHCLALSHPELDSKLLHGVRAPLELYDHELYGPERFIACISGSERRAAGVRLYAGRVTSYLRENPVEPTRLCYLCGNSDMIYECYAILRSCGVPPSRIFAEVYF
;
A
#
# COMPACT_ATOMS: atom_id res chain seq x y z
N MET A 1 31.81 -12.26 12.90
CA MET A 1 30.69 -11.41 13.32
C MET A 1 30.07 -10.85 12.06
N GLY A 2 28.82 -11.28 11.72
CA GLY A 2 28.09 -10.71 10.58
C GLY A 2 27.72 -9.26 10.88
N SER A 3 27.85 -8.38 9.90
CA SER A 3 27.38 -7.00 10.05
C SER A 3 25.86 -6.99 10.20
N LEU A 4 25.35 -6.27 11.21
CA LEU A 4 23.92 -6.04 11.37
C LEU A 4 23.42 -5.25 10.15
N GLN A 5 22.48 -5.85 9.39
CA GLN A 5 21.89 -5.18 8.25
C GLN A 5 20.51 -4.63 8.67
N ARG A 6 20.29 -3.36 8.41
CA ARG A 6 19.00 -2.70 8.65
C ARG A 6 18.24 -2.56 7.34
N ARG A 7 16.92 -2.77 7.40
CA ARG A 7 15.96 -2.44 6.33
C ARG A 7 14.69 -1.90 6.97
N GLU A 8 14.10 -0.97 6.28
CA GLU A 8 12.83 -0.36 6.68
C GLU A 8 11.68 -1.18 6.12
N TYR A 9 10.69 -1.43 6.97
CA TYR A 9 9.43 -2.11 6.63
C TYR A 9 8.29 -1.34 7.25
N THR A 10 7.24 -1.12 6.49
CA THR A 10 6.04 -0.47 7.02
C THR A 10 5.23 -1.46 7.85
N ILE A 11 4.72 -0.99 8.98
CA ILE A 11 3.87 -1.77 9.87
C ILE A 11 2.57 -2.13 9.14
N TYR A 12 2.22 -3.41 9.19
CA TYR A 12 1.03 -3.98 8.55
C TYR A 12 -0.13 -4.13 9.54
N SER A 13 0.15 -4.58 10.77
CA SER A 13 -0.85 -4.73 11.83
C SER A 13 -1.36 -3.39 12.35
N PRO A 14 -2.63 -3.30 12.79
CA PRO A 14 -3.15 -2.12 13.46
C PRO A 14 -2.59 -2.00 14.89
N PRO A 15 -2.57 -0.79 15.49
CA PRO A 15 -2.09 -0.57 16.86
C PRO A 15 -2.91 -1.27 17.95
N SER A 16 -4.10 -1.78 17.60
CA SER A 16 -4.97 -2.53 18.55
C SER A 16 -4.49 -3.96 18.81
N GLU A 17 -3.59 -4.48 17.97
CA GLU A 17 -3.01 -5.82 18.14
C GLU A 17 -1.83 -5.78 19.12
N ASP A 18 -1.60 -6.89 19.83
CA ASP A 18 -0.49 -7.06 20.77
C ASP A 18 0.79 -7.60 20.12
N PHE A 19 0.79 -7.68 18.79
CA PHE A 19 1.91 -8.12 17.95
C PHE A 19 2.15 -7.11 16.81
N LEU A 20 3.35 -7.17 16.24
CA LEU A 20 3.72 -6.37 15.08
C LEU A 20 3.86 -7.27 13.85
N GLU A 21 3.15 -6.91 12.78
CA GLU A 21 3.29 -7.56 11.48
C GLU A 21 3.93 -6.64 10.45
N VAL A 22 4.69 -7.24 9.55
CA VAL A 22 5.23 -6.60 8.35
C VAL A 22 5.01 -7.50 7.14
N LEU A 23 4.60 -6.91 6.02
CA LEU A 23 4.46 -7.63 4.76
C LEU A 23 5.78 -7.55 3.98
N VAL A 24 6.41 -8.69 3.77
CA VAL A 24 7.71 -8.77 3.11
C VAL A 24 7.62 -9.57 1.82
N LYS A 25 8.03 -8.98 0.71
CA LYS A 25 8.28 -9.71 -0.54
C LYS A 25 9.76 -10.04 -0.65
N GLU A 26 10.08 -11.31 -0.89
CA GLU A 26 11.47 -11.73 -1.15
C GLU A 26 11.99 -11.08 -2.43
N VAL A 27 13.19 -10.51 -2.34
CA VAL A 27 13.93 -9.94 -3.47
C VAL A 27 15.14 -10.82 -3.74
N GLU A 28 15.31 -11.27 -4.99
CA GLU A 28 16.36 -12.25 -5.38
C GLU A 28 17.78 -11.82 -4.95
N GLU A 29 18.10 -10.54 -5.10
CA GLU A 29 19.40 -9.98 -4.70
C GLU A 29 19.38 -9.41 -3.26
N GLY A 30 18.23 -9.45 -2.58
CA GLY A 30 18.05 -8.94 -1.23
C GLY A 30 18.60 -9.90 -0.17
N THR A 31 19.39 -9.39 0.77
CA THR A 31 19.92 -10.20 1.89
C THR A 31 18.86 -10.36 2.99
N VAL A 32 18.33 -9.25 3.48
CA VAL A 32 17.41 -9.24 4.64
C VAL A 32 16.09 -9.93 4.34
N SER A 33 15.46 -9.68 3.17
CA SER A 33 14.20 -10.33 2.81
C SER A 33 14.33 -11.85 2.66
N ARG A 34 15.49 -12.33 2.20
CA ARG A 34 15.81 -13.77 2.12
C ARG A 34 16.07 -14.37 3.50
N ASP A 35 16.69 -13.64 4.41
CA ASP A 35 16.88 -14.10 5.78
C ASP A 35 15.56 -14.14 6.53
N LEU A 36 14.71 -13.13 6.39
CA LEU A 36 13.35 -13.14 6.95
C LEU A 36 12.52 -14.34 6.45
N ARG A 37 12.62 -14.69 5.15
CA ARG A 37 11.96 -15.88 4.61
C ARG A 37 12.40 -17.19 5.30
N ARG A 38 13.62 -17.26 5.83
CA ARG A 38 14.17 -18.44 6.51
C ARG A 38 13.80 -18.50 7.98
N CYS A 39 13.36 -17.38 8.56
CA CYS A 39 12.97 -17.32 9.96
C CYS A 39 11.81 -18.27 10.25
N GLN A 40 11.85 -18.86 11.43
CA GLN A 40 10.84 -19.75 11.97
C GLN A 40 10.28 -19.18 13.27
N ALA A 41 9.12 -19.69 13.69
CA ALA A 41 8.56 -19.30 14.97
C ALA A 41 9.53 -19.60 16.12
N GLY A 42 9.81 -18.58 16.93
CA GLY A 42 10.81 -18.62 18.01
C GLY A 42 12.14 -17.95 17.67
N ASP A 43 12.39 -17.62 16.42
CA ASP A 43 13.57 -16.82 16.06
C ASP A 43 13.43 -15.38 16.56
N MET A 44 14.58 -14.81 16.98
CA MET A 44 14.60 -13.45 17.51
C MET A 44 15.06 -12.45 16.46
N LEU A 45 14.30 -11.38 16.32
CA LEU A 45 14.63 -10.23 15.49
C LEU A 45 14.76 -8.98 16.35
N VAL A 46 15.67 -8.08 15.95
CA VAL A 46 15.79 -6.77 16.58
C VAL A 46 15.02 -5.76 15.75
N VAL A 47 14.03 -5.11 16.35
CA VAL A 47 13.19 -4.09 15.73
C VAL A 47 13.50 -2.75 16.40
N ASP A 48 13.62 -1.70 15.58
CA ASP A 48 13.81 -0.32 16.02
C ASP A 48 12.69 0.52 15.40
N GLY A 49 11.90 1.21 16.21
CA GLY A 49 10.75 2.00 15.74
C GLY A 49 9.62 2.11 16.77
N PRO A 50 8.42 2.56 16.34
CA PRO A 50 8.10 2.98 14.98
C PRO A 50 8.73 4.32 14.58
N HIS A 51 9.02 4.47 13.30
CA HIS A 51 9.51 5.73 12.71
C HIS A 51 8.59 6.15 11.55
N GLY A 52 8.65 7.43 11.15
CA GLY A 52 7.88 7.97 10.03
C GLY A 52 6.63 8.72 10.46
N SER A 53 5.94 9.31 9.46
CA SER A 53 4.78 10.18 9.64
C SER A 53 3.66 9.91 8.62
N PHE A 54 3.67 8.76 7.95
CA PHE A 54 2.64 8.41 6.98
C PHE A 54 1.39 7.89 7.70
N CYS A 55 0.57 8.84 8.16
CA CYS A 55 -0.65 8.57 8.93
C CYS A 55 -1.79 9.47 8.44
N ILE A 56 -3.01 9.18 8.89
CA ILE A 56 -4.17 10.05 8.62
C ILE A 56 -4.02 11.35 9.41
N GLU A 57 -4.09 12.46 8.72
CA GLU A 57 -4.03 13.78 9.31
C GLU A 57 -5.21 14.02 10.29
N PRO A 58 -4.95 14.53 11.50
CA PRO A 58 -6.02 14.81 12.47
C PRO A 58 -7.10 15.72 11.90
N GLY A 59 -8.36 15.39 12.17
CA GLY A 59 -9.51 16.18 11.72
C GLY A 59 -9.99 15.90 10.31
N THR A 60 -9.38 14.96 9.59
CA THR A 60 -9.76 14.61 8.21
C THR A 60 -10.64 13.37 8.09
N ALA A 61 -11.06 12.74 9.19
CA ALA A 61 -11.82 11.49 9.19
C ALA A 61 -13.14 11.54 8.40
N SER A 62 -13.75 12.71 8.20
CA SER A 62 -14.96 12.91 7.39
C SER A 62 -14.69 13.15 5.90
N GLU A 63 -13.44 13.18 5.51
CA GLU A 63 -13.03 13.36 4.12
C GLU A 63 -13.11 12.06 3.32
N LYS A 64 -13.06 12.17 1.99
CA LYS A 64 -12.97 11.00 1.11
C LYS A 64 -11.52 10.70 0.78
N PHE A 65 -11.14 9.45 0.93
CA PHE A 65 -9.77 8.99 0.71
C PHE A 65 -9.63 8.18 -0.59
N LEU A 66 -8.48 8.32 -1.21
CA LEU A 66 -8.02 7.45 -2.27
C LEU A 66 -6.63 6.92 -1.91
N PHE A 67 -6.54 5.65 -1.62
CA PHE A 67 -5.30 4.93 -1.38
C PHE A 67 -4.81 4.31 -2.69
N ILE A 68 -3.54 4.49 -3.01
CA ILE A 68 -2.93 3.96 -4.24
C ILE A 68 -1.67 3.21 -3.85
N ALA A 69 -1.70 1.90 -4.07
CA ALA A 69 -0.62 0.98 -3.70
C ALA A 69 -0.05 0.23 -4.89
N THR A 70 1.22 -0.17 -4.81
CA THR A 70 1.78 -1.23 -5.64
C THR A 70 2.54 -2.25 -4.81
N GLY A 71 2.27 -3.55 -5.07
CA GLY A 71 2.90 -4.66 -4.35
C GLY A 71 2.74 -4.54 -2.84
N THR A 72 3.85 -4.64 -2.10
CA THR A 72 3.86 -4.51 -0.63
C THR A 72 3.58 -3.09 -0.12
N GLY A 73 3.49 -2.09 -1.00
CA GLY A 73 3.02 -0.74 -0.64
C GLY A 73 1.56 -0.68 -0.17
N ILE A 74 0.84 -1.80 -0.18
CA ILE A 74 -0.46 -1.93 0.50
C ILE A 74 -0.34 -1.86 2.03
N SER A 75 0.84 -2.13 2.59
CA SER A 75 1.06 -2.26 4.03
C SER A 75 0.48 -1.12 4.88
N PRO A 76 0.79 0.17 4.63
CA PRO A 76 0.22 1.24 5.44
C PRO A 76 -1.30 1.33 5.30
N PHE A 77 -1.85 0.99 4.14
CA PHE A 77 -3.29 1.05 3.92
C PHE A 77 -4.04 -0.08 4.61
N HIS A 78 -3.41 -1.25 4.77
CA HIS A 78 -3.95 -2.33 5.60
C HIS A 78 -4.03 -1.89 7.06
N CYS A 79 -2.93 -1.38 7.61
CA CYS A 79 -2.90 -0.83 8.96
C CYS A 79 -3.98 0.27 9.15
N LEU A 80 -4.08 1.22 8.22
CA LEU A 80 -5.05 2.31 8.27
C LEU A 80 -6.49 1.82 8.17
N ALA A 81 -6.79 0.86 7.29
CA ALA A 81 -8.14 0.32 7.11
C ALA A 81 -8.65 -0.41 8.37
N LEU A 82 -7.77 -1.13 9.05
CA LEU A 82 -8.11 -1.80 10.31
C LEU A 82 -8.19 -0.83 11.50
N SER A 83 -7.35 0.21 11.51
CA SER A 83 -7.35 1.23 12.57
C SER A 83 -8.51 2.22 12.45
N HIS A 84 -8.99 2.44 11.21
CA HIS A 84 -9.99 3.46 10.87
C HIS A 84 -11.06 2.89 9.93
N PRO A 85 -11.86 1.90 10.36
CA PRO A 85 -12.88 1.27 9.52
C PRO A 85 -13.98 2.22 9.06
N GLU A 86 -14.15 3.35 9.75
CA GLU A 86 -15.12 4.40 9.47
C GLU A 86 -14.77 5.28 8.24
N LEU A 87 -13.53 5.26 7.76
CA LEU A 87 -13.09 6.12 6.66
C LEU A 87 -13.81 5.80 5.35
N ASP A 88 -14.33 6.82 4.67
CA ASP A 88 -14.78 6.72 3.27
C ASP A 88 -13.55 6.61 2.35
N SER A 89 -13.03 5.41 2.21
CA SER A 89 -11.81 5.15 1.46
C SER A 89 -12.03 4.21 0.28
N LYS A 90 -11.30 4.46 -0.81
CA LYS A 90 -11.12 3.52 -1.92
C LYS A 90 -9.64 3.18 -2.05
N LEU A 91 -9.33 1.92 -2.32
CA LEU A 91 -7.97 1.43 -2.52
C LEU A 91 -7.78 0.91 -3.95
N LEU A 92 -6.82 1.48 -4.66
CA LEU A 92 -6.29 0.93 -5.91
C LEU A 92 -5.02 0.14 -5.58
N HIS A 93 -5.04 -1.17 -5.83
CA HIS A 93 -3.87 -2.01 -5.59
C HIS A 93 -3.31 -2.55 -6.90
N GLY A 94 -2.15 -2.07 -7.31
CA GLY A 94 -1.42 -2.50 -8.49
C GLY A 94 -0.51 -3.69 -8.20
N VAL A 95 -0.76 -4.80 -8.90
CA VAL A 95 0.05 -6.02 -8.81
C VAL A 95 0.34 -6.57 -10.20
N ARG A 96 1.28 -7.50 -10.29
CA ARG A 96 1.57 -8.20 -11.53
C ARG A 96 0.65 -9.42 -11.72
N ALA A 97 0.37 -10.14 -10.64
CA ALA A 97 -0.42 -11.37 -10.66
C ALA A 97 -1.46 -11.39 -9.51
N PRO A 98 -2.58 -12.12 -9.66
CA PRO A 98 -3.62 -12.24 -8.64
C PRO A 98 -3.14 -12.74 -7.28
N LEU A 99 -2.14 -13.60 -7.24
CA LEU A 99 -1.54 -14.11 -6.00
C LEU A 99 -0.84 -13.04 -5.15
N GLU A 100 -0.63 -11.85 -5.71
CA GLU A 100 -0.07 -10.69 -5.00
C GLU A 100 -1.16 -9.76 -4.42
N LEU A 101 -2.43 -10.16 -4.47
CA LEU A 101 -3.53 -9.42 -3.85
C LEU A 101 -3.64 -9.84 -2.37
N TYR A 102 -3.01 -9.07 -1.51
CA TYR A 102 -2.98 -9.34 -0.06
C TYR A 102 -4.26 -8.82 0.60
N ASP A 103 -4.91 -9.67 1.41
CA ASP A 103 -6.05 -9.36 2.30
C ASP A 103 -7.15 -8.48 1.69
N HIS A 104 -7.39 -8.63 0.38
CA HIS A 104 -8.33 -7.81 -0.36
C HIS A 104 -9.79 -7.96 0.11
N GLU A 105 -10.11 -9.08 0.74
CA GLU A 105 -11.43 -9.35 1.31
C GLU A 105 -11.83 -8.35 2.41
N LEU A 106 -10.84 -7.78 3.12
CA LEU A 106 -11.07 -6.81 4.19
C LEU A 106 -11.70 -5.51 3.71
N TYR A 107 -11.47 -5.15 2.44
CA TYR A 107 -11.93 -3.85 1.91
C TYR A 107 -13.31 -3.91 1.29
N GLY A 108 -13.78 -5.10 0.92
CA GLY A 108 -15.01 -5.29 0.16
C GLY A 108 -14.93 -4.82 -1.31
N PRO A 109 -15.79 -5.36 -2.20
CA PRO A 109 -15.67 -5.17 -3.66
C PRO A 109 -15.90 -3.73 -4.12
N GLU A 110 -16.62 -2.91 -3.35
CA GLU A 110 -16.91 -1.52 -3.70
C GLU A 110 -15.76 -0.57 -3.39
N ARG A 111 -14.92 -0.94 -2.43
CA ARG A 111 -13.81 -0.10 -1.95
C ARG A 111 -12.44 -0.53 -2.47
N PHE A 112 -12.34 -1.76 -2.99
CA PHE A 112 -11.07 -2.31 -3.48
C PHE A 112 -11.10 -2.52 -4.99
N ILE A 113 -10.09 -2.00 -5.69
CA ILE A 113 -9.89 -2.17 -7.13
C ILE A 113 -8.52 -2.78 -7.37
N ALA A 114 -8.51 -4.03 -7.83
CA ALA A 114 -7.30 -4.73 -8.23
C ALA A 114 -6.87 -4.30 -9.64
N CYS A 115 -5.72 -3.65 -9.77
CA CYS A 115 -5.11 -3.31 -11.04
C CYS A 115 -4.03 -4.35 -11.40
N ILE A 116 -4.34 -5.29 -12.30
CA ILE A 116 -3.44 -6.39 -12.65
C ILE A 116 -2.77 -6.12 -13.99
N SER A 117 -1.45 -5.95 -13.96
CA SER A 117 -0.65 -5.61 -15.14
C SER A 117 -0.13 -6.82 -15.92
N GLY A 118 -0.15 -8.02 -15.32
CA GLY A 118 0.27 -9.26 -15.96
C GLY A 118 -0.79 -9.86 -16.90
N SER A 119 -0.50 -11.04 -17.43
CA SER A 119 -1.37 -11.78 -18.37
C SER A 119 -2.53 -12.49 -17.67
N GLU A 120 -2.32 -13.00 -16.46
CA GLU A 120 -3.35 -13.63 -15.66
C GLU A 120 -4.19 -12.55 -14.97
N ARG A 121 -5.48 -12.48 -15.31
CA ARG A 121 -6.38 -11.39 -14.90
C ARG A 121 -7.69 -11.92 -14.32
N ARG A 122 -7.60 -12.95 -13.47
CA ARG A 122 -8.76 -13.54 -12.78
C ARG A 122 -8.55 -13.50 -11.28
N ALA A 123 -9.37 -12.74 -10.59
CA ALA A 123 -9.45 -12.76 -9.14
C ALA A 123 -10.93 -12.76 -8.75
N ALA A 124 -11.33 -13.69 -7.90
CA ALA A 124 -12.71 -13.78 -7.43
C ALA A 124 -12.98 -12.73 -6.35
N GLY A 125 -14.20 -12.20 -6.30
CA GLY A 125 -14.64 -11.33 -5.21
C GLY A 125 -14.12 -9.91 -5.22
N VAL A 126 -13.38 -9.48 -6.27
CA VAL A 126 -12.82 -8.12 -6.36
C VAL A 126 -13.22 -7.43 -7.67
N ARG A 127 -13.33 -6.11 -7.62
CA ARG A 127 -13.40 -5.29 -8.83
C ARG A 127 -12.02 -5.25 -9.49
N LEU A 128 -11.94 -5.74 -10.72
CA LEU A 128 -10.69 -5.93 -11.43
C LEU A 128 -10.56 -4.93 -12.58
N TYR A 129 -9.38 -4.31 -12.67
CA TYR A 129 -8.94 -3.51 -13.82
C TYR A 129 -7.72 -4.18 -14.48
N ALA A 130 -7.81 -4.40 -15.79
CA ALA A 130 -6.76 -5.03 -16.57
C ALA A 130 -5.71 -4.00 -17.01
N GLY A 131 -4.76 -3.67 -16.13
CA GLY A 131 -3.74 -2.65 -16.40
C GLY A 131 -3.03 -2.17 -15.13
N ARG A 132 -2.30 -1.10 -15.26
CA ARG A 132 -1.60 -0.43 -14.15
C ARG A 132 -2.54 0.55 -13.43
N VAL A 133 -2.26 0.86 -12.17
CA VAL A 133 -2.98 1.90 -11.40
C VAL A 133 -2.97 3.26 -12.11
N THR A 134 -1.88 3.59 -12.79
CA THR A 134 -1.74 4.85 -13.55
C THR A 134 -2.67 4.90 -14.77
N SER A 135 -2.88 3.77 -15.45
CA SER A 135 -3.85 3.68 -16.53
C SER A 135 -5.28 3.82 -16.02
N TYR A 136 -5.58 3.15 -14.90
CA TYR A 136 -6.88 3.30 -14.24
C TYR A 136 -7.18 4.76 -13.88
N LEU A 137 -6.22 5.48 -13.29
CA LEU A 137 -6.39 6.88 -12.91
C LEU A 137 -6.62 7.81 -14.11
N ARG A 138 -5.99 7.55 -15.26
CA ARG A 138 -6.23 8.33 -16.48
C ARG A 138 -7.64 8.14 -17.04
N GLU A 139 -8.18 6.94 -16.92
CA GLU A 139 -9.54 6.61 -17.39
C GLU A 139 -10.62 7.01 -16.38
N ASN A 140 -10.26 7.18 -15.10
CA ASN A 140 -11.17 7.51 -14.01
C ASN A 140 -10.65 8.72 -13.23
N PRO A 141 -10.90 9.95 -13.72
CA PRO A 141 -10.42 11.17 -13.09
C PRO A 141 -10.83 11.29 -11.62
N VAL A 142 -9.92 11.79 -10.80
CA VAL A 142 -10.10 11.93 -9.35
C VAL A 142 -10.63 13.31 -9.00
N GLU A 143 -11.62 13.36 -8.11
CA GLU A 143 -12.17 14.62 -7.59
C GLU A 143 -11.07 15.43 -6.87
N PRO A 144 -10.92 16.75 -7.13
CA PRO A 144 -9.87 17.58 -6.53
C PRO A 144 -9.91 17.66 -5.00
N THR A 145 -11.07 17.39 -4.40
CA THR A 145 -11.30 17.43 -2.95
C THR A 145 -10.82 16.17 -2.22
N ARG A 146 -10.48 15.10 -2.94
CA ARG A 146 -10.10 13.82 -2.33
C ARG A 146 -8.70 13.87 -1.74
N LEU A 147 -8.53 13.26 -0.56
CA LEU A 147 -7.21 13.02 0.04
C LEU A 147 -6.59 11.77 -0.60
N CYS A 148 -5.42 11.92 -1.20
CA CYS A 148 -4.76 10.86 -1.95
C CYS A 148 -3.48 10.43 -1.24
N TYR A 149 -3.39 9.16 -0.88
CA TYR A 149 -2.23 8.55 -0.23
C TYR A 149 -1.62 7.51 -1.16
N LEU A 150 -0.32 7.62 -1.42
CA LEU A 150 0.40 6.78 -2.37
C LEU A 150 1.52 6.03 -1.66
N CYS A 151 1.62 4.71 -1.88
CA CYS A 151 2.72 3.93 -1.33
C CYS A 151 3.17 2.83 -2.30
N GLY A 152 4.47 2.61 -2.41
CA GLY A 152 5.10 1.58 -3.21
C GLY A 152 6.21 2.09 -4.12
N ASN A 153 6.25 1.57 -5.36
CA ASN A 153 7.31 1.88 -6.32
C ASN A 153 7.37 3.37 -6.69
N SER A 154 8.59 3.93 -6.72
CA SER A 154 8.86 5.34 -6.99
C SER A 154 8.28 5.83 -8.32
N ASP A 155 8.46 5.07 -9.42
CA ASP A 155 7.96 5.48 -10.73
C ASP A 155 6.43 5.59 -10.74
N MET A 156 5.75 4.63 -10.07
CA MET A 156 4.30 4.68 -9.90
C MET A 156 3.87 5.93 -9.13
N ILE A 157 4.56 6.26 -8.05
CA ILE A 157 4.25 7.44 -7.22
C ILE A 157 4.39 8.72 -8.03
N TYR A 158 5.51 8.91 -8.75
CA TYR A 158 5.71 10.09 -9.60
C TYR A 158 4.66 10.22 -10.70
N GLU A 159 4.34 9.12 -11.38
CA GLU A 159 3.34 9.10 -12.43
C GLU A 159 1.93 9.39 -11.88
N CYS A 160 1.54 8.75 -10.77
CA CYS A 160 0.27 9.02 -10.11
C CYS A 160 0.16 10.46 -9.62
N TYR A 161 1.23 11.00 -9.02
CA TYR A 161 1.27 12.40 -8.60
C TYR A 161 0.98 13.34 -9.78
N ALA A 162 1.64 13.15 -10.91
CA ALA A 162 1.42 13.96 -12.11
C ALA A 162 -0.04 13.87 -12.61
N ILE A 163 -0.62 12.66 -12.62
CA ILE A 163 -2.02 12.44 -13.04
C ILE A 163 -2.98 13.15 -12.06
N LEU A 164 -2.80 12.97 -10.74
CA LEU A 164 -3.64 13.63 -9.72
C LEU A 164 -3.57 15.15 -9.84
N ARG A 165 -2.37 15.70 -10.06
CA ARG A 165 -2.18 17.13 -10.31
C ARG A 165 -2.92 17.60 -11.54
N SER A 166 -2.93 16.82 -12.63
CA SER A 166 -3.68 17.13 -13.85
C SER A 166 -5.19 17.09 -13.65
N CYS A 167 -5.68 16.30 -12.68
CA CYS A 167 -7.08 16.27 -12.24
C CYS A 167 -7.44 17.46 -11.32
N GLY A 168 -6.47 18.33 -10.97
CA GLY A 168 -6.69 19.49 -10.09
C GLY A 168 -6.54 19.20 -8.60
N VAL A 169 -6.10 18.00 -8.19
CA VAL A 169 -5.83 17.69 -6.78
C VAL A 169 -4.64 18.54 -6.31
N PRO A 170 -4.79 19.39 -5.27
CA PRO A 170 -3.69 20.23 -4.80
C PRO A 170 -2.59 19.42 -4.11
N PRO A 171 -1.32 19.88 -4.12
CA PRO A 171 -0.20 19.17 -3.46
C PRO A 171 -0.46 18.85 -1.99
N SER A 172 -1.15 19.75 -1.27
CA SER A 172 -1.50 19.57 0.14
C SER A 172 -2.47 18.42 0.42
N ARG A 173 -3.04 17.80 -0.61
CA ARG A 173 -3.94 16.66 -0.51
C ARG A 173 -3.33 15.38 -1.08
N ILE A 174 -2.02 15.38 -1.36
CA ILE A 174 -1.30 14.21 -1.90
C ILE A 174 -0.15 13.87 -0.95
N PHE A 175 -0.21 12.70 -0.34
CA PHE A 175 0.78 12.17 0.59
C PHE A 175 1.42 10.93 -0.02
N ALA A 176 2.72 10.76 0.15
CA ALA A 176 3.42 9.63 -0.45
C ALA A 176 4.52 9.06 0.44
N GLU A 177 4.62 7.74 0.48
CA GLU A 177 5.72 6.98 1.05
C GLU A 177 6.35 6.11 -0.05
N VAL A 178 7.64 6.29 -0.30
CA VAL A 178 8.36 5.62 -1.40
C VAL A 178 9.08 4.38 -0.89
N TYR A 179 8.88 3.24 -1.56
CA TYR A 179 9.67 2.02 -1.35
C TYR A 179 10.77 1.92 -2.40
N PHE A 180 11.98 1.63 -1.94
CA PHE A 180 13.19 1.51 -2.76
C PHE A 180 13.58 0.04 -2.99
#